data_9292e047e63a3c615ba28b8e9365840d
#
_entry.id   9292e047e63a3c615ba28b8e9365840d
#
_cell.length_a   1.000
_cell.length_b   1.000
_cell.length_c   1.000
_cell.angle_alpha   90.00
_cell.angle_beta   90.00
_cell.angle_gamma   90.00
#
_symmetry.space_group_name_H-M   'P 1'
#
loop_
_entity.id
_entity.type
_entity.pdbx_description
1 polymer ?
#
loop_
_entity_poly.entity_id
_entity_poly.type
_entity_poly.pdbx_seq_one_letter_code
_entity_poly.pdbx_strand_id
1 'polypeptide(L)'
;YAKEIQTPYYGEGLDGLLSARWQSLWGIVNGIDYEVWNPATDPQVYKNYSVDNFRQLKKINKIELQKECGLPQDENQFVIGIISRLTDQKGLDLVDRIMNDICCDGVQFIVLGTGDGKYENMFKYYQGIHPAKVSANIYYSDERSHKMYAGCDVMLVPSRFEPCGLTQLMALRYGTVPVVRETGGLADTVEAYNQFEG
;
A
#
# COMPACT_ATOMS: atom_id res chain seq x y z
N TYR A 1 -11.01 -9.32 -11.45
CA TYR A 1 -10.88 -10.57 -10.69
C TYR A 1 -11.89 -11.64 -11.10
N ALA A 2 -13.17 -11.30 -11.34
CA ALA A 2 -14.18 -12.25 -11.82
C ALA A 2 -13.76 -12.98 -13.11
N LYS A 3 -12.99 -12.34 -14.00
CA LYS A 3 -12.43 -12.98 -15.19
C LYS A 3 -11.19 -13.83 -14.85
N GLU A 4 -10.36 -13.39 -13.92
CA GLU A 4 -9.14 -14.11 -13.51
C GLU A 4 -9.46 -15.48 -12.90
N ILE A 5 -10.46 -15.57 -12.00
CA ILE A 5 -10.84 -16.83 -11.32
C ILE A 5 -11.46 -17.87 -12.26
N GLN A 6 -11.75 -17.54 -13.50
CA GLN A 6 -12.17 -18.48 -14.55
C GLN A 6 -10.98 -19.16 -15.23
N THR A 7 -9.75 -18.85 -14.81
CA THR A 7 -8.52 -19.47 -15.34
C THR A 7 -7.92 -20.45 -14.32
N PRO A 8 -7.18 -21.50 -14.77
CA PRO A 8 -6.58 -22.46 -13.86
C PRO A 8 -5.65 -21.85 -12.81
N TYR A 9 -4.96 -20.76 -13.16
CA TYR A 9 -3.99 -20.09 -12.27
C TYR A 9 -4.64 -19.41 -11.06
N TYR A 10 -5.81 -18.81 -11.25
CA TYR A 10 -6.51 -18.07 -10.18
C TYR A 10 -7.77 -18.76 -9.65
N GLY A 11 -8.21 -19.82 -10.31
CA GLY A 11 -9.49 -20.47 -10.03
C GLY A 11 -9.44 -21.46 -8.87
N GLU A 12 -8.24 -21.78 -8.35
CA GLU A 12 -8.06 -22.72 -7.20
C GLU A 12 -8.80 -24.04 -7.38
N GLY A 13 -8.84 -24.56 -8.63
CA GLY A 13 -9.55 -25.78 -9.00
C GLY A 13 -11.05 -25.60 -9.26
N LEU A 14 -11.58 -24.39 -9.15
CA LEU A 14 -12.99 -24.06 -9.46
C LEU A 14 -13.16 -23.36 -10.82
N ASP A 15 -12.08 -23.16 -11.55
CA ASP A 15 -12.03 -22.45 -12.84
C ASP A 15 -13.01 -23.03 -13.87
N GLY A 16 -13.12 -24.34 -13.97
CA GLY A 16 -14.08 -25.02 -14.86
C GLY A 16 -15.54 -24.73 -14.49
N LEU A 17 -15.88 -24.75 -13.19
CA LEU A 17 -17.22 -24.42 -12.72
C LEU A 17 -17.54 -22.94 -12.93
N LEU A 18 -16.60 -22.05 -12.60
CA LEU A 18 -16.75 -20.59 -12.72
C LEU A 18 -16.88 -20.18 -14.19
N SER A 19 -16.05 -20.80 -15.07
CA SER A 19 -16.13 -20.60 -16.52
C SER A 19 -17.46 -21.09 -17.10
N ALA A 20 -17.95 -22.25 -16.67
CA ALA A 20 -19.26 -22.76 -17.10
C ALA A 20 -20.44 -21.83 -16.67
N ARG A 21 -20.25 -21.05 -15.62
CA ARG A 21 -21.24 -20.11 -15.07
C ARG A 21 -20.94 -18.63 -15.37
N TRP A 22 -20.08 -18.34 -16.32
CA TRP A 22 -19.61 -16.98 -16.61
C TRP A 22 -20.75 -15.95 -16.80
N GLN A 23 -21.90 -16.35 -17.36
CA GLN A 23 -23.07 -15.47 -17.56
C GLN A 23 -23.75 -15.03 -16.25
N SER A 24 -23.54 -15.78 -15.16
CA SER A 24 -24.09 -15.48 -13.83
C SER A 24 -23.00 -15.08 -12.82
N LEU A 25 -21.77 -14.89 -13.28
CA LEU A 25 -20.64 -14.47 -12.46
C LEU A 25 -20.40 -12.97 -12.64
N TRP A 26 -20.57 -12.22 -11.55
CA TRP A 26 -20.41 -10.78 -11.53
C TRP A 26 -19.34 -10.37 -10.51
N GLY A 27 -18.49 -9.40 -10.87
CA GLY A 27 -17.55 -8.75 -9.97
C GLY A 27 -18.14 -7.42 -9.47
N ILE A 28 -18.06 -7.20 -8.16
CA ILE A 28 -18.46 -5.94 -7.53
C ILE A 28 -17.28 -5.46 -6.70
N VAL A 29 -16.72 -4.31 -7.06
CA VAL A 29 -15.60 -3.67 -6.34
C VAL A 29 -16.13 -3.01 -5.07
N ASN A 30 -15.43 -3.17 -3.95
CA ASN A 30 -15.77 -2.49 -2.71
C ASN A 30 -15.50 -0.97 -2.81
N GLY A 31 -16.23 -0.18 -2.05
CA GLY A 31 -15.91 1.20 -1.73
C GLY A 31 -15.21 1.31 -0.38
N ILE A 32 -14.91 2.54 0.02
CA ILE A 32 -14.45 2.89 1.37
C ILE A 32 -15.46 3.85 2.02
N ASP A 33 -15.52 3.82 3.34
CA ASP A 33 -16.32 4.77 4.12
C ASP A 33 -15.64 6.15 4.13
N TYR A 34 -16.25 7.14 3.48
CA TYR A 34 -15.70 8.50 3.39
C TYR A 34 -15.86 9.33 4.67
N GLU A 35 -16.60 8.87 5.67
CA GLU A 35 -16.64 9.51 6.98
C GLU A 35 -15.43 9.08 7.80
N VAL A 36 -15.13 7.78 7.80
CA VAL A 36 -13.98 7.20 8.50
C VAL A 36 -12.66 7.60 7.82
N TRP A 37 -12.59 7.41 6.48
CA TRP A 37 -11.39 7.67 5.69
C TRP A 37 -11.44 9.07 5.09
N ASN A 38 -11.25 10.10 5.93
CA ASN A 38 -11.32 11.50 5.51
C ASN A 38 -10.19 12.34 6.13
N PRO A 39 -9.14 12.70 5.38
CA PRO A 39 -8.02 13.44 5.92
C PRO A 39 -8.40 14.80 6.53
N ALA A 40 -9.56 15.36 6.17
CA ALA A 40 -10.01 16.63 6.73
C ALA A 40 -10.59 16.52 8.16
N THR A 41 -11.08 15.34 8.54
CA THR A 41 -11.76 15.12 9.83
C THR A 41 -11.21 13.96 10.63
N ASP A 42 -10.29 13.18 10.07
CA ASP A 42 -9.70 12.01 10.69
C ASP A 42 -8.93 12.38 11.97
N PRO A 43 -9.34 11.90 13.15
CA PRO A 43 -8.65 12.20 14.40
C PRO A 43 -7.33 11.45 14.58
N GLN A 44 -7.03 10.46 13.72
CA GLN A 44 -5.86 9.59 13.84
C GLN A 44 -4.64 10.15 13.08
N VAL A 45 -4.80 11.15 12.23
CA VAL A 45 -3.67 11.81 11.56
C VAL A 45 -3.06 12.89 12.43
N TYR A 46 -1.78 13.21 12.23
CA TYR A 46 -1.12 14.26 13.02
C TYR A 46 -1.67 15.66 12.71
N LYS A 47 -2.01 15.92 11.44
CA LYS A 47 -2.58 17.17 11.00
C LYS A 47 -3.61 16.94 9.91
N ASN A 48 -4.84 17.35 10.16
CA ASN A 48 -5.92 17.27 9.16
C ASN A 48 -5.63 18.20 7.99
N TYR A 49 -6.05 17.78 6.79
CA TYR A 49 -5.88 18.55 5.55
C TYR A 49 -6.98 18.25 4.54
N SER A 50 -7.17 19.18 3.62
CA SER A 50 -8.11 19.07 2.49
C SER A 50 -7.36 19.22 1.15
N VAL A 51 -8.11 19.16 0.05
CA VAL A 51 -7.58 19.40 -1.30
C VAL A 51 -6.93 20.78 -1.46
N ASP A 52 -7.36 21.78 -0.67
CA ASP A 52 -6.86 23.15 -0.80
C ASP A 52 -5.48 23.36 -0.15
N ASN A 53 -5.12 22.52 0.85
CA ASN A 53 -3.93 22.71 1.67
C ASN A 53 -3.05 21.48 1.83
N PHE A 54 -3.37 20.37 1.11
CA PHE A 54 -2.65 19.09 1.29
C PHE A 54 -1.14 19.20 1.03
N ARG A 55 -0.72 20.04 0.08
CA ARG A 55 0.71 20.19 -0.28
C ARG A 55 1.58 20.64 0.91
N GLN A 56 1.02 21.45 1.80
CA GLN A 56 1.72 21.94 2.99
C GLN A 56 1.51 21.02 4.19
N LEU A 57 0.26 20.60 4.43
CA LEU A 57 -0.09 19.88 5.65
C LEU A 57 0.26 18.40 5.59
N LYS A 58 0.33 17.81 4.40
CA LYS A 58 0.83 16.43 4.22
C LYS A 58 2.32 16.32 4.58
N LYS A 59 3.12 17.38 4.35
CA LYS A 59 4.52 17.45 4.80
C LYS A 59 4.66 17.37 6.33
N ILE A 60 3.73 17.98 7.08
CA ILE A 60 3.70 17.89 8.55
C ILE A 60 3.45 16.43 8.96
N ASN A 61 2.47 15.76 8.33
CA ASN A 61 2.19 14.34 8.58
C ASN A 61 3.42 13.46 8.26
N LYS A 62 4.16 13.76 7.19
CA LYS A 62 5.39 13.05 6.83
C LYS A 62 6.46 13.18 7.93
N ILE A 63 6.75 14.40 8.38
CA ILE A 63 7.76 14.65 9.41
C ILE A 63 7.42 13.94 10.73
N GLU A 64 6.17 14.02 11.17
CA GLU A 64 5.75 13.33 12.39
C GLU A 64 5.76 11.81 12.24
N LEU A 65 5.40 11.29 11.05
CA LEU A 65 5.51 9.86 10.74
C LEU A 65 6.99 9.39 10.79
N GLN A 66 7.89 10.12 10.15
CA GLN A 66 9.33 9.82 10.17
C GLN A 66 9.85 9.77 11.61
N LYS A 67 9.51 10.78 12.43
CA LYS A 67 9.89 10.85 13.84
C LYS A 67 9.36 9.66 14.63
N GLU A 68 8.09 9.32 14.49
CA GLU A 68 7.46 8.19 15.20
C GLU A 68 8.03 6.83 14.73
N CYS A 69 8.49 6.76 13.48
CA CYS A 69 9.17 5.58 12.90
C CYS A 69 10.67 5.52 13.20
N GLY A 70 11.24 6.50 13.91
CA GLY A 70 12.67 6.56 14.21
C GLY A 70 13.55 6.85 13.01
N LEU A 71 12.99 7.47 11.97
CA LEU A 71 13.70 7.84 10.74
C LEU A 71 14.18 9.30 10.80
N PRO A 72 15.24 9.68 10.05
CA PRO A 72 15.61 11.07 9.85
C PRO A 72 14.44 11.89 9.29
N GLN A 73 14.20 13.06 9.89
CA GLN A 73 13.11 13.96 9.52
C GLN A 73 13.54 14.88 8.39
N ASP A 74 12.93 14.70 7.21
CA ASP A 74 13.14 15.55 6.03
C ASP A 74 11.87 15.57 5.19
N GLU A 75 11.27 16.75 5.02
CA GLU A 75 10.05 16.92 4.23
C GLU A 75 10.23 16.60 2.73
N ASN A 76 11.46 16.66 2.23
CA ASN A 76 11.80 16.37 0.83
C ASN A 76 12.18 14.90 0.62
N GLN A 77 12.37 14.13 1.69
CA GLN A 77 12.66 12.71 1.59
C GLN A 77 11.47 11.97 0.99
N PHE A 78 11.72 11.13 -0.02
CA PHE A 78 10.68 10.29 -0.61
C PHE A 78 10.38 9.10 0.30
N VAL A 79 9.11 8.94 0.69
CA VAL A 79 8.68 7.91 1.63
C VAL A 79 7.73 6.92 0.96
N ILE A 80 8.13 5.65 0.92
CA ILE A 80 7.32 4.54 0.44
C ILE A 80 6.74 3.78 1.64
N GLY A 81 5.44 3.50 1.61
CA GLY A 81 4.75 2.70 2.61
C GLY A 81 4.24 1.36 2.07
N ILE A 82 4.25 0.33 2.92
CA ILE A 82 3.46 -0.90 2.73
C ILE A 82 2.59 -1.12 3.97
N ILE A 83 1.30 -1.34 3.74
CA ILE A 83 0.34 -1.75 4.78
C ILE A 83 -0.34 -3.02 4.31
N SER A 84 0.01 -4.16 4.88
CA SER A 84 -0.60 -5.44 4.47
C SER A 84 -0.35 -6.58 5.46
N ARG A 85 -1.05 -7.69 5.26
CA ARG A 85 -0.58 -8.98 5.78
C ARG A 85 0.72 -9.36 5.07
N LEU A 86 1.71 -9.81 5.81
CA LEU A 86 3.03 -10.14 5.26
C LEU A 86 3.04 -11.60 4.76
N THR A 87 2.42 -11.84 3.59
CA THR A 87 2.24 -13.16 2.99
C THR A 87 2.67 -13.19 1.53
N ASP A 88 2.86 -14.38 0.96
CA ASP A 88 3.21 -14.57 -0.46
C ASP A 88 2.23 -13.91 -1.42
N GLN A 89 0.94 -13.91 -1.07
CA GLN A 89 -0.10 -13.25 -1.85
C GLN A 89 0.20 -11.76 -2.12
N LYS A 90 0.84 -11.11 -1.16
CA LYS A 90 1.12 -9.66 -1.22
C LYS A 90 2.36 -9.29 -2.04
N GLY A 91 3.00 -10.27 -2.71
CA GLY A 91 4.10 -10.03 -3.65
C GLY A 91 5.37 -9.47 -2.99
N LEU A 92 5.59 -9.78 -1.72
CA LEU A 92 6.72 -9.24 -0.94
C LEU A 92 8.08 -9.80 -1.38
N ASP A 93 8.09 -10.89 -2.12
CA ASP A 93 9.27 -11.41 -2.81
C ASP A 93 9.78 -10.45 -3.91
N LEU A 94 8.87 -9.71 -4.57
CA LEU A 94 9.25 -8.66 -5.51
C LEU A 94 9.88 -7.47 -4.76
N VAL A 95 9.35 -7.15 -3.58
CA VAL A 95 9.91 -6.10 -2.72
C VAL A 95 11.30 -6.47 -2.24
N ASP A 96 11.50 -7.70 -1.76
CA ASP A 96 12.81 -8.20 -1.31
C ASP A 96 13.88 -8.02 -2.40
N ARG A 97 13.52 -8.35 -3.64
CA ARG A 97 14.43 -8.25 -4.79
C ARG A 97 14.96 -6.83 -5.04
N ILE A 98 14.17 -5.80 -4.75
CA ILE A 98 14.51 -4.40 -5.04
C ILE A 98 14.87 -3.57 -3.78
N MET A 99 14.83 -4.17 -2.59
CA MET A 99 15.08 -3.44 -1.34
C MET A 99 16.47 -2.80 -1.28
N ASN A 100 17.49 -3.47 -1.82
CA ASN A 100 18.84 -2.88 -1.86
C ASN A 100 18.88 -1.64 -2.76
N ASP A 101 18.22 -1.65 -3.90
CA ASP A 101 18.15 -0.52 -4.83
C ASP A 101 17.39 0.63 -4.17
N ILE A 102 16.22 0.37 -3.58
CA ILE A 102 15.42 1.35 -2.82
C ILE A 102 16.28 1.99 -1.72
N CYS A 103 17.03 1.18 -0.96
CA CYS A 103 17.88 1.68 0.12
C CYS A 103 19.09 2.49 -0.38
N CYS A 104 19.54 2.33 -1.63
CA CYS A 104 20.62 3.14 -2.21
C CYS A 104 20.16 4.55 -2.61
N ASP A 105 18.94 4.71 -3.10
CA ASP A 105 18.43 5.93 -3.77
C ASP A 105 17.92 7.05 -2.84
N GLY A 106 18.29 7.06 -1.57
CA GLY A 106 17.84 8.13 -0.66
C GLY A 106 16.33 8.09 -0.38
N VAL A 107 15.71 6.94 -0.48
CA VAL A 107 14.30 6.68 -0.18
C VAL A 107 14.17 6.16 1.25
N GLN A 108 13.11 6.53 1.94
CA GLN A 108 12.69 5.90 3.19
C GLN A 108 11.56 4.89 2.92
N PHE A 109 11.61 3.78 3.63
CA PHE A 109 10.67 2.68 3.46
C PHE A 109 10.04 2.29 4.81
N ILE A 110 8.73 2.34 4.89
CA ILE A 110 7.98 2.04 6.12
C ILE A 110 7.04 0.87 5.84
N VAL A 111 7.17 -0.20 6.60
CA VAL A 111 6.24 -1.34 6.54
C VAL A 111 5.42 -1.43 7.81
N LEU A 112 4.13 -1.73 7.66
CA LEU A 112 3.18 -2.02 8.74
C LEU A 112 2.44 -3.31 8.43
N GLY A 113 2.56 -4.30 9.30
CA GLY A 113 1.81 -5.55 9.19
C GLY A 113 2.47 -6.72 9.88
N THR A 114 1.78 -7.84 9.90
CA THR A 114 2.25 -9.13 10.42
C THR A 114 1.93 -10.26 9.45
N GLY A 115 2.60 -11.39 9.56
CA GLY A 115 2.31 -12.56 8.73
C GLY A 115 3.38 -13.63 8.81
N ASP A 116 3.86 -14.08 7.66
CA ASP A 116 4.86 -15.12 7.56
C ASP A 116 6.21 -14.67 8.11
N GLY A 117 6.80 -15.46 8.99
CA GLY A 117 8.07 -15.13 9.65
C GLY A 117 9.21 -14.80 8.68
N LYS A 118 9.19 -15.36 7.47
CA LYS A 118 10.20 -15.03 6.44
C LYS A 118 10.17 -13.56 6.05
N TYR A 119 8.98 -12.97 5.87
CA TYR A 119 8.83 -11.56 5.50
C TYR A 119 9.01 -10.62 6.69
N GLU A 120 8.54 -11.02 7.87
CA GLU A 120 8.82 -10.26 9.08
C GLU A 120 10.33 -10.14 9.35
N ASN A 121 11.06 -11.27 9.21
CA ASN A 121 12.52 -11.28 9.39
C ASN A 121 13.25 -10.52 8.27
N MET A 122 12.78 -10.60 7.04
CA MET A 122 13.28 -9.81 5.92
C MET A 122 13.26 -8.31 6.21
N PHE A 123 12.11 -7.77 6.62
CA PHE A 123 12.02 -6.34 6.92
C PHE A 123 12.82 -5.93 8.17
N LYS A 124 12.85 -6.76 9.22
CA LYS A 124 13.72 -6.54 10.38
C LYS A 124 15.21 -6.53 9.99
N TYR A 125 15.62 -7.39 9.08
CA TYR A 125 16.98 -7.41 8.55
C TYR A 125 17.32 -6.10 7.82
N TYR A 126 16.46 -5.64 6.90
CA TYR A 126 16.68 -4.38 6.20
C TYR A 126 16.68 -3.17 7.13
N GLN A 127 15.83 -3.14 8.15
CA GLN A 127 15.90 -2.11 9.20
C GLN A 127 17.24 -2.17 9.94
N GLY A 128 17.75 -3.36 10.24
CA GLY A 128 19.01 -3.53 10.94
C GLY A 128 20.22 -3.00 10.17
N ILE A 129 20.25 -3.19 8.85
CA ILE A 129 21.36 -2.72 8.00
C ILE A 129 21.18 -1.30 7.47
N HIS A 130 19.93 -0.80 7.43
CA HIS A 130 19.59 0.55 6.97
C HIS A 130 18.68 1.29 7.96
N PRO A 131 19.09 1.50 9.23
CA PRO A 131 18.22 2.03 10.28
C PRO A 131 17.73 3.47 10.03
N ALA A 132 18.44 4.24 9.19
CA ALA A 132 18.03 5.58 8.79
C ALA A 132 17.06 5.60 7.58
N LYS A 133 16.79 4.45 6.98
CA LYS A 133 15.99 4.36 5.74
C LYS A 133 14.81 3.42 5.87
N VAL A 134 14.87 2.39 6.70
CA VAL A 134 13.83 1.36 6.80
C VAL A 134 13.26 1.33 8.21
N SER A 135 11.93 1.36 8.32
CA SER A 135 11.19 1.15 9.57
C SER A 135 10.23 -0.03 9.43
N ALA A 136 10.52 -1.11 10.16
CA ALA A 136 9.74 -2.34 10.16
C ALA A 136 8.78 -2.37 11.36
N ASN A 137 7.52 -1.98 11.14
CA ASN A 137 6.47 -1.98 12.15
C ASN A 137 5.72 -3.32 12.07
N ILE A 138 6.27 -4.36 12.75
CA ILE A 138 5.75 -5.73 12.68
C ILE A 138 4.67 -5.92 13.74
N TYR A 139 3.54 -5.26 13.52
CA TYR A 139 2.33 -5.35 14.33
C TYR A 139 1.12 -4.85 13.56
N TYR A 140 -0.08 -5.08 14.07
CA TYR A 140 -1.31 -4.47 13.56
C TYR A 140 -1.60 -3.17 14.31
N SER A 141 -1.89 -2.11 13.57
CA SER A 141 -2.34 -0.84 14.14
C SER A 141 -3.17 -0.08 13.11
N ASP A 142 -4.43 0.15 13.44
CA ASP A 142 -5.32 0.98 12.66
C ASP A 142 -4.83 2.43 12.64
N GLU A 143 -4.54 3.01 13.80
CA GLU A 143 -4.00 4.36 13.95
C GLU A 143 -2.74 4.59 13.11
N ARG A 144 -1.79 3.65 13.15
CA ARG A 144 -0.56 3.74 12.35
C ARG A 144 -0.87 3.72 10.85
N SER A 145 -1.89 2.97 10.42
CA SER A 145 -2.27 2.91 9.00
C SER A 145 -2.77 4.28 8.49
N HIS A 146 -3.61 4.97 9.25
CA HIS A 146 -4.08 6.33 8.95
C HIS A 146 -2.91 7.33 8.83
N LYS A 147 -1.98 7.27 9.78
CA LYS A 147 -0.75 8.09 9.76
C LYS A 147 0.12 7.81 8.53
N MET A 148 0.24 6.54 8.12
CA MET A 148 0.99 6.17 6.93
C MET A 148 0.30 6.64 5.65
N TYR A 149 -1.03 6.52 5.52
CA TYR A 149 -1.75 7.09 4.39
C TYR A 149 -1.58 8.61 4.32
N ALA A 150 -1.56 9.31 5.46
CA ALA A 150 -1.35 10.75 5.48
C ALA A 150 0.10 11.19 5.24
N GLY A 151 1.09 10.38 5.67
CA GLY A 151 2.50 10.78 5.70
C GLY A 151 3.38 10.25 4.56
N CYS A 152 3.04 9.12 3.95
CA CYS A 152 3.81 8.58 2.83
C CYS A 152 3.53 9.33 1.52
N ASP A 153 4.48 9.29 0.58
CA ASP A 153 4.32 9.78 -0.78
C ASP A 153 3.69 8.71 -1.66
N VAL A 154 4.12 7.48 -1.49
CA VAL A 154 3.66 6.31 -2.24
C VAL A 154 3.22 5.19 -1.29
N MET A 155 2.14 4.51 -1.68
CA MET A 155 1.73 3.25 -1.08
C MET A 155 1.93 2.10 -2.07
N LEU A 156 2.82 1.17 -1.74
CA LEU A 156 3.16 0.04 -2.62
C LEU A 156 2.25 -1.15 -2.34
N VAL A 157 1.55 -1.65 -3.38
CA VAL A 157 0.61 -2.78 -3.30
C VAL A 157 0.93 -3.80 -4.41
N PRO A 158 2.03 -4.56 -4.30
CA PRO A 158 2.53 -5.43 -5.36
C PRO A 158 1.87 -6.81 -5.38
N SER A 159 0.61 -6.92 -4.93
CA SER A 159 -0.09 -8.20 -4.75
C SER A 159 -0.08 -9.07 -5.99
N ARG A 160 0.16 -10.38 -5.83
CA ARG A 160 0.09 -11.37 -6.91
C ARG A 160 -1.32 -11.51 -7.45
N PHE A 161 -2.29 -11.46 -6.57
CA PHE A 161 -3.72 -11.38 -6.85
C PHE A 161 -4.42 -10.58 -5.76
N GLU A 162 -5.41 -9.78 -6.14
CA GLU A 162 -6.16 -8.95 -5.22
C GLU A 162 -7.62 -8.83 -5.71
N PRO A 163 -8.60 -9.46 -5.02
CA PRO A 163 -9.99 -9.42 -5.46
C PRO A 163 -10.58 -8.02 -5.59
N CYS A 164 -10.24 -7.15 -4.65
CA CYS A 164 -10.61 -5.74 -4.66
C CYS A 164 -9.44 -4.84 -4.25
N GLY A 165 -8.87 -5.08 -3.06
CA GLY A 165 -7.97 -4.16 -2.39
C GLY A 165 -8.70 -2.92 -1.83
N LEU A 166 -8.32 -2.51 -0.63
CA LEU A 166 -8.80 -1.27 -0.02
C LEU A 166 -7.64 -0.28 0.18
N THR A 167 -6.43 -0.79 0.36
CA THR A 167 -5.24 0.02 0.61
C THR A 167 -5.02 1.10 -0.45
N GLN A 168 -5.19 0.77 -1.74
CA GLN A 168 -5.05 1.74 -2.82
C GLN A 168 -6.15 2.80 -2.81
N LEU A 169 -7.38 2.44 -2.44
CA LEU A 169 -8.49 3.40 -2.33
C LEU A 169 -8.27 4.38 -1.18
N MET A 170 -7.82 3.87 -0.03
CA MET A 170 -7.46 4.69 1.12
C MET A 170 -6.28 5.60 0.80
N ALA A 171 -5.24 5.08 0.14
CA ALA A 171 -4.09 5.88 -0.31
C ALA A 171 -4.53 7.04 -1.20
N LEU A 172 -5.33 6.78 -2.24
CA LEU A 172 -5.88 7.82 -3.13
C LEU A 172 -6.69 8.85 -2.35
N ARG A 173 -7.52 8.43 -1.39
CA ARG A 173 -8.32 9.33 -0.56
C ARG A 173 -7.47 10.30 0.27
N TYR A 174 -6.28 9.86 0.69
CA TYR A 174 -5.32 10.65 1.46
C TYR A 174 -4.30 11.39 0.58
N GLY A 175 -4.43 11.34 -0.75
CA GLY A 175 -3.49 11.94 -1.69
C GLY A 175 -2.10 11.30 -1.67
N THR A 176 -2.04 10.01 -1.33
CA THR A 176 -0.86 9.16 -1.43
C THR A 176 -0.98 8.33 -2.70
N VAL A 177 0.05 8.35 -3.54
CA VAL A 177 0.00 7.67 -4.84
C VAL A 177 0.13 6.16 -4.65
N PRO A 178 -0.85 5.35 -5.05
CA PRO A 178 -0.68 3.91 -5.03
C PRO A 178 0.14 3.43 -6.23
N VAL A 179 1.16 2.63 -5.95
CA VAL A 179 1.88 1.85 -6.96
C VAL A 179 1.49 0.40 -6.82
N VAL A 180 0.79 -0.11 -7.82
CA VAL A 180 0.13 -1.41 -7.74
C VAL A 180 0.57 -2.32 -8.88
N ARG A 181 0.43 -3.63 -8.70
CA ARG A 181 0.46 -4.58 -9.81
C ARG A 181 -0.89 -4.57 -10.52
N GLU A 182 -0.88 -4.59 -11.84
CA GLU A 182 -2.09 -4.66 -12.67
C GLU A 182 -2.71 -6.07 -12.57
N THR A 183 -3.58 -6.25 -11.57
CA THR A 183 -4.29 -7.51 -11.30
C THR A 183 -5.59 -7.25 -10.55
N GLY A 184 -6.65 -7.98 -10.88
CA GLY A 184 -7.93 -7.98 -10.18
C GLY A 184 -8.48 -6.59 -9.90
N GLY A 185 -8.89 -6.36 -8.65
CA GLY A 185 -9.45 -5.07 -8.21
C GLY A 185 -8.45 -3.92 -8.22
N LEU A 186 -7.14 -4.18 -8.23
CA LEU A 186 -6.14 -3.13 -8.38
C LEU A 186 -6.18 -2.54 -9.81
N ALA A 187 -6.28 -3.39 -10.83
CA ALA A 187 -6.45 -2.95 -12.22
C ALA A 187 -7.80 -2.24 -12.46
N ASP A 188 -8.83 -2.60 -11.67
CA ASP A 188 -10.16 -1.97 -11.77
C ASP A 188 -10.21 -0.57 -11.11
N THR A 189 -9.27 -0.24 -10.22
CA THR A 189 -9.34 0.94 -9.34
C THR A 189 -8.19 1.93 -9.49
N VAL A 190 -7.09 1.51 -10.12
CA VAL A 190 -5.91 2.35 -10.38
C VAL A 190 -5.63 2.35 -11.87
N GLU A 191 -5.69 3.52 -12.47
CA GLU A 191 -5.38 3.71 -13.87
C GLU A 191 -3.87 3.56 -14.10
N ALA A 192 -3.51 2.87 -15.19
CA ALA A 192 -2.10 2.68 -15.53
C ALA A 192 -1.48 4.02 -15.96
N TYR A 193 -0.26 4.30 -15.48
CA TYR A 193 0.47 5.49 -15.89
C TYR A 193 0.74 5.45 -17.39
N ASN A 194 0.34 6.53 -18.08
CA ASN A 194 0.62 6.73 -19.48
C ASN A 194 1.54 7.96 -19.63
N GLN A 195 2.79 7.73 -20.05
CA GLN A 195 3.78 8.79 -20.21
C GLN A 195 3.42 9.84 -21.28
N PHE A 196 2.40 9.58 -22.10
CA PHE A 196 1.94 10.50 -23.15
C PHE A 196 0.71 11.33 -22.72
N GLU A 197 0.07 10.99 -21.61
CA GLU A 197 -1.15 11.65 -21.11
C GLU A 197 -0.92 12.31 -19.73
N GLY A 198 0.27 12.13 -19.13
CA GLY A 198 0.65 12.55 -17.80
C GLY A 198 0.98 14.02 -17.58
#